data_a1a7e919757195bc31c5abcc18f60c68
#
_entry.id   a1a7e919757195bc31c5abcc18f60c68
#
_cell.length_a   1.000
_cell.length_b   1.000
_cell.length_c   1.000
_cell.angle_alpha   90.00
_cell.angle_beta   90.00
_cell.angle_gamma   90.00
#
_symmetry.space_group_name_H-M   'P 1'
#
loop_
_entity.id
_entity.type
_entity.pdbx_description
1 polymer ?
#
loop_
_entity_poly.entity_id
_entity_poly.type
_entity_poly.pdbx_seq_one_letter_code
_entity_poly.pdbx_strand_id
1 'polypeptide(L)'
;GEVTIEKEIYEMEKRQHKWLTEYEYKHHFFNSFIAGQEKDAIKTIIEICNDRDLFWDLEEIWLVDPYLSASDILNTVVYCGKYGISIKCLTHIATINNNAATQIQKSEDKSRFRKIVEQYHSELSDALSIQTDMKIEFRTVVGMEGSAFHDRYLILKYGMNKSRAWSLGISVNSLGKSHHIIQIVQSPMDVIETINTIWEQSCGKECLIYSNIDE
;
A
#
# COMPACT_ATOMS: atom_id res chain seq x y z
N GLY A 1 -2.90 53.49 6.85
CA GLY A 1 -1.72 52.81 7.12
C GLY A 1 -1.84 51.43 7.76
N GLU A 2 -1.83 51.33 9.07
CA GLU A 2 -1.75 50.01 9.77
C GLU A 2 -2.95 49.08 9.46
N VAL A 3 -4.17 49.62 9.48
CA VAL A 3 -5.40 48.85 9.20
C VAL A 3 -5.40 48.24 7.79
N THR A 4 -4.77 48.93 6.82
CA THR A 4 -4.69 48.46 5.43
C THR A 4 -3.71 47.29 5.30
N ILE A 5 -2.57 47.33 6.01
CA ILE A 5 -1.56 46.27 6.01
C ILE A 5 -2.08 45.01 6.67
N GLU A 6 -2.75 45.11 7.82
CA GLU A 6 -3.36 43.99 8.51
C GLU A 6 -4.43 43.30 7.63
N LYS A 7 -5.23 44.06 6.91
CA LYS A 7 -6.21 43.56 5.98
C LYS A 7 -5.56 42.82 4.80
N GLU A 8 -4.50 43.37 4.26
CA GLU A 8 -3.75 42.72 3.16
C GLU A 8 -3.11 41.42 3.63
N ILE A 9 -2.52 41.38 4.82
CA ILE A 9 -1.96 40.17 5.41
C ILE A 9 -3.04 39.12 5.60
N TYR A 10 -4.19 39.49 6.16
CA TYR A 10 -5.34 38.56 6.35
C TYR A 10 -5.82 37.98 5.03
N GLU A 11 -5.96 38.80 4.00
CA GLU A 11 -6.40 38.32 2.67
C GLU A 11 -5.34 37.42 2.01
N MET A 12 -4.05 37.67 2.23
CA MET A 12 -2.95 36.79 1.79
C MET A 12 -3.02 35.44 2.47
N GLU A 13 -3.13 35.41 3.79
CA GLU A 13 -3.22 34.18 4.58
C GLU A 13 -4.44 33.35 4.17
N LYS A 14 -5.57 34.00 3.96
CA LYS A 14 -6.80 33.36 3.49
C LYS A 14 -6.63 32.71 2.10
N ARG A 15 -5.98 33.40 1.16
CA ARG A 15 -5.68 32.86 -0.18
C ARG A 15 -4.72 31.69 -0.11
N GLN A 16 -3.69 31.78 0.71
CA GLN A 16 -2.71 30.72 0.93
C GLN A 16 -3.36 29.48 1.53
N HIS A 17 -4.22 29.66 2.54
CA HIS A 17 -4.97 28.56 3.15
C HIS A 17 -5.88 27.86 2.14
N LYS A 18 -6.61 28.62 1.33
CA LYS A 18 -7.46 28.08 0.24
C LYS A 18 -6.63 27.27 -0.76
N TRP A 19 -5.49 27.79 -1.17
CA TRP A 19 -4.60 27.09 -2.10
C TRP A 19 -4.06 25.78 -1.51
N LEU A 20 -3.62 25.77 -0.26
CA LEU A 20 -3.16 24.55 0.43
C LEU A 20 -4.27 23.52 0.56
N THR A 21 -5.48 23.92 0.90
CA THR A 21 -6.64 23.02 1.00
C THR A 21 -6.99 22.39 -0.34
N GLU A 22 -6.98 23.17 -1.43
CA GLU A 22 -7.21 22.67 -2.78
C GLU A 22 -6.11 21.72 -3.24
N TYR A 23 -4.86 22.00 -2.93
CA TYR A 23 -3.71 21.14 -3.20
C TYR A 23 -3.84 19.81 -2.49
N GLU A 24 -4.10 19.83 -1.19
CA GLU A 24 -4.28 18.63 -0.37
C GLU A 24 -5.45 17.77 -0.87
N TYR A 25 -6.55 18.38 -1.22
CA TYR A 25 -7.71 17.70 -1.80
C TYR A 25 -7.37 17.04 -3.14
N LYS A 26 -6.73 17.77 -4.04
CA LYS A 26 -6.32 17.28 -5.36
C LYS A 26 -5.39 16.08 -5.27
N HIS A 27 -4.49 16.05 -4.30
CA HIS A 27 -3.51 14.99 -4.11
C HIS A 27 -3.93 13.92 -3.09
N HIS A 28 -5.19 13.92 -2.69
CA HIS A 28 -5.75 12.93 -1.76
C HIS A 28 -5.04 12.86 -0.39
N PHE A 29 -4.67 13.99 0.19
CA PHE A 29 -4.03 14.02 1.51
C PHE A 29 -4.95 13.56 2.64
N PHE A 30 -6.26 13.71 2.46
CA PHE A 30 -7.24 13.26 3.42
C PHE A 30 -8.55 12.89 2.72
N ASN A 31 -9.01 11.66 2.90
CA ASN A 31 -10.28 11.18 2.39
C ASN A 31 -10.97 10.32 3.44
N SER A 32 -12.24 10.58 3.70
CA SER A 32 -13.08 9.79 4.59
C SER A 32 -14.10 9.01 3.79
N PHE A 33 -14.30 7.75 4.13
CA PHE A 33 -15.24 6.85 3.49
C PHE A 33 -16.18 6.23 4.52
N ILE A 34 -17.38 5.86 4.06
CA ILE A 34 -18.39 5.11 4.83
C ILE A 34 -18.79 3.85 4.07
N ALA A 35 -19.59 2.99 4.68
CA ALA A 35 -20.11 1.79 4.03
C ALA A 35 -20.79 2.12 2.69
N GLY A 36 -20.60 1.28 1.70
CA GLY A 36 -21.15 1.46 0.34
C GLY A 36 -20.26 2.27 -0.61
N GLN A 37 -19.07 2.69 -0.16
CA GLN A 37 -18.13 3.49 -0.96
C GLN A 37 -16.92 2.69 -1.44
N GLU A 38 -17.04 1.38 -1.68
CA GLU A 38 -15.95 0.52 -2.12
C GLU A 38 -15.31 1.01 -3.41
N LYS A 39 -16.13 1.39 -4.39
CA LYS A 39 -15.65 1.90 -5.68
C LYS A 39 -14.86 3.20 -5.51
N ASP A 40 -15.35 4.11 -4.69
CA ASP A 40 -14.72 5.40 -4.45
C ASP A 40 -13.39 5.25 -3.71
N ALA A 41 -13.32 4.36 -2.72
CA ALA A 41 -12.10 4.11 -1.97
C ALA A 41 -11.01 3.45 -2.84
N ILE A 42 -11.38 2.45 -3.64
CA ILE A 42 -10.46 1.80 -4.61
C ILE A 42 -10.00 2.81 -5.66
N LYS A 43 -10.90 3.61 -6.20
CA LYS A 43 -10.57 4.67 -7.16
C LYS A 43 -9.57 5.67 -6.58
N THR A 44 -9.71 6.02 -5.31
CA THR A 44 -8.76 6.91 -4.62
C THR A 44 -7.35 6.33 -4.61
N ILE A 45 -7.19 5.05 -4.31
CA ILE A 45 -5.88 4.36 -4.38
C ILE A 45 -5.30 4.45 -5.80
N ILE A 46 -6.10 4.17 -6.81
CA ILE A 46 -5.67 4.21 -8.21
C ILE A 46 -5.29 5.63 -8.62
N GLU A 47 -6.04 6.63 -8.22
CA GLU A 47 -5.74 8.03 -8.51
C GLU A 47 -4.46 8.52 -7.82
N ILE A 48 -4.20 8.08 -6.59
CA ILE A 48 -2.93 8.37 -5.90
C ILE A 48 -1.75 7.82 -6.71
N CYS A 49 -1.84 6.58 -7.19
CA CYS A 49 -0.80 5.95 -8.00
C CYS A 49 -0.60 6.62 -9.38
N ASN A 50 -1.60 7.34 -9.87
CA ASN A 50 -1.60 7.98 -11.20
C ASN A 50 -1.64 9.51 -11.11
N ASP A 51 -1.20 10.09 -9.99
CA ASP A 51 -1.13 11.54 -9.82
C ASP A 51 -0.24 12.17 -10.90
N ARG A 52 -0.85 12.91 -11.82
CA ARG A 52 -0.17 13.45 -13.00
C ARG A 52 0.96 14.42 -12.68
N ASP A 53 0.88 15.12 -11.57
CA ASP A 53 1.89 16.09 -11.19
C ASP A 53 3.21 15.43 -10.75
N LEU A 54 3.12 14.16 -10.30
CA LEU A 54 4.25 13.39 -9.76
C LEU A 54 4.55 12.11 -10.55
N PHE A 55 3.73 11.80 -11.54
CA PHE A 55 3.77 10.53 -12.27
C PHE A 55 5.12 10.26 -12.94
N TRP A 56 5.75 11.27 -13.51
CA TRP A 56 7.03 11.12 -14.21
C TRP A 56 8.20 10.80 -13.29
N ASP A 57 8.12 11.22 -12.03
CA ASP A 57 9.14 10.99 -11.03
C ASP A 57 8.91 9.70 -10.23
N LEU A 58 7.75 9.07 -10.39
CA LEU A 58 7.41 7.85 -9.67
C LEU A 58 8.30 6.69 -10.08
N GLU A 59 8.99 6.09 -9.12
CA GLU A 59 9.90 4.96 -9.33
C GLU A 59 9.35 3.65 -8.78
N GLU A 60 8.73 3.70 -7.61
CA GLU A 60 8.32 2.50 -6.87
C GLU A 60 7.04 2.72 -6.08
N ILE A 61 6.18 1.71 -6.07
CA ILE A 61 4.96 1.65 -5.25
C ILE A 61 5.07 0.49 -4.28
N TRP A 62 4.72 0.74 -3.02
CA TRP A 62 4.57 -0.30 -2.00
C TRP A 62 3.13 -0.37 -1.53
N LEU A 63 2.61 -1.58 -1.45
CA LEU A 63 1.32 -1.87 -0.82
C LEU A 63 1.55 -2.84 0.33
N VAL A 64 1.26 -2.39 1.54
CA VAL A 64 1.56 -3.09 2.78
C VAL A 64 0.28 -3.27 3.59
N ASP A 65 -0.10 -4.52 3.79
CA ASP A 65 -1.31 -4.89 4.53
C ASP A 65 -1.16 -6.32 5.05
N PRO A 66 -1.32 -6.57 6.37
CA PRO A 66 -1.17 -7.93 6.90
C PRO A 66 -2.17 -8.94 6.31
N TYR A 67 -3.25 -8.47 5.71
CA TYR A 67 -4.29 -9.31 5.09
C TYR A 67 -4.33 -9.20 3.57
N LEU A 68 -3.28 -8.69 2.95
CA LEU A 68 -3.23 -8.47 1.51
C LEU A 68 -3.29 -9.80 0.75
N SER A 69 -4.23 -9.88 -0.20
CA SER A 69 -4.37 -10.99 -1.14
C SER A 69 -3.92 -10.60 -2.55
N ALA A 70 -3.78 -11.59 -3.42
CA ALA A 70 -3.48 -11.34 -4.84
C ALA A 70 -4.58 -10.49 -5.51
N SER A 71 -5.85 -10.75 -5.22
CA SER A 71 -6.95 -9.97 -5.78
C SER A 71 -6.94 -8.51 -5.32
N ASP A 72 -6.49 -8.23 -4.10
CA ASP A 72 -6.33 -6.86 -3.61
C ASP A 72 -5.29 -6.08 -4.42
N ILE A 73 -4.20 -6.73 -4.78
CA ILE A 73 -3.15 -6.15 -5.63
C ILE A 73 -3.71 -5.90 -7.03
N LEU A 74 -4.41 -6.88 -7.61
CA LEU A 74 -4.97 -6.82 -8.95
C LEU A 74 -6.08 -5.78 -9.10
N ASN A 75 -6.77 -5.44 -8.01
CA ASN A 75 -7.83 -4.42 -7.99
C ASN A 75 -7.34 -3.00 -7.72
N THR A 76 -6.09 -2.80 -7.38
CA THR A 76 -5.55 -1.51 -6.95
C THR A 76 -4.29 -1.09 -7.70
N VAL A 77 -3.12 -1.44 -7.20
CA VAL A 77 -1.84 -0.90 -7.68
C VAL A 77 -1.45 -1.31 -9.09
N VAL A 78 -1.98 -2.41 -9.60
CA VAL A 78 -1.73 -2.80 -10.99
C VAL A 78 -2.35 -1.85 -12.03
N TYR A 79 -3.29 -1.01 -11.59
CA TYR A 79 -3.86 0.06 -12.43
C TYR A 79 -2.97 1.31 -12.51
N CYS A 80 -1.79 1.31 -11.91
CA CYS A 80 -0.80 2.36 -12.17
C CYS A 80 -0.38 2.31 -13.64
N GLY A 81 -0.60 3.42 -14.34
CA GLY A 81 -0.33 3.52 -15.78
C GLY A 81 1.12 3.79 -16.16
N LYS A 82 2.04 3.87 -15.19
CA LYS A 82 3.44 4.14 -15.48
C LYS A 82 4.14 2.89 -16.02
N TYR A 83 4.73 3.02 -17.19
CA TYR A 83 5.55 1.98 -17.81
C TYR A 83 6.77 1.63 -16.96
N GLY A 84 7.04 0.34 -16.79
CA GLY A 84 8.23 -0.14 -16.07
C GLY A 84 8.21 0.09 -14.58
N ILE A 85 7.05 0.41 -13.99
CA ILE A 85 6.93 0.64 -12.55
C ILE A 85 7.31 -0.59 -11.73
N SER A 86 8.01 -0.37 -10.63
CA SER A 86 8.33 -1.40 -9.64
C SER A 86 7.29 -1.36 -8.52
N ILE A 87 6.66 -2.50 -8.25
CA ILE A 87 5.66 -2.65 -7.19
C ILE A 87 6.13 -3.71 -6.21
N LYS A 88 6.14 -3.36 -4.93
CA LYS A 88 6.44 -4.26 -3.82
C LYS A 88 5.23 -4.39 -2.92
N CYS A 89 4.81 -5.62 -2.67
CA CYS A 89 3.67 -5.92 -1.84
C CYS A 89 4.08 -6.80 -0.66
N LEU A 90 3.58 -6.49 0.52
CA LEU A 90 3.90 -7.21 1.75
C LEU A 90 2.62 -7.59 2.48
N THR A 91 2.51 -8.86 2.84
CA THR A 91 1.41 -9.41 3.63
C THR A 91 1.93 -10.22 4.82
N HIS A 92 1.02 -10.70 5.64
CA HIS A 92 1.33 -11.64 6.71
C HIS A 92 0.34 -12.81 6.67
N ILE A 93 0.65 -13.82 5.87
CA ILE A 93 -0.12 -15.07 5.89
C ILE A 93 0.20 -15.80 7.19
N ALA A 94 -0.83 -16.08 7.98
CA ALA A 94 -0.67 -16.85 9.22
C ALA A 94 -0.01 -18.20 8.92
N THR A 95 1.15 -18.40 9.52
CA THR A 95 1.90 -19.65 9.44
C THR A 95 1.52 -20.59 10.59
N ILE A 96 2.37 -21.55 10.87
CA ILE A 96 2.17 -22.52 11.94
C ILE A 96 1.89 -21.80 13.26
N ASN A 97 0.76 -22.14 13.88
CA ASN A 97 0.52 -21.77 15.26
C ASN A 97 1.47 -22.58 16.16
N ASN A 98 2.52 -21.95 16.69
CA ASN A 98 3.50 -22.61 17.55
C ASN A 98 2.88 -23.14 18.85
N ASN A 99 1.71 -22.63 19.24
CA ASN A 99 0.93 -23.10 20.37
C ASN A 99 -0.03 -24.27 19.99
N ALA A 100 -0.01 -24.72 18.72
CA ALA A 100 -0.79 -25.86 18.31
C ALA A 100 -0.39 -27.12 19.10
N ALA A 101 -1.36 -27.72 19.78
CA ALA A 101 -1.14 -28.82 20.72
C ALA A 101 -0.73 -30.14 20.06
N THR A 102 -0.93 -30.31 18.76
CA THR A 102 -0.68 -31.56 18.05
C THR A 102 0.14 -31.36 16.78
N GLN A 103 0.89 -32.40 16.40
CA GLN A 103 1.64 -32.44 15.12
C GLN A 103 0.71 -32.39 13.91
N ILE A 104 -0.48 -32.94 14.04
CA ILE A 104 -1.50 -32.94 12.98
C ILE A 104 -1.94 -31.49 12.71
N GLN A 105 -2.24 -30.70 13.73
CA GLN A 105 -2.61 -29.30 13.57
C GLN A 105 -1.49 -28.48 12.92
N LYS A 106 -0.23 -28.71 13.32
CA LYS A 106 0.93 -28.05 12.68
C LYS A 106 1.07 -28.41 11.21
N SER A 107 0.82 -29.67 10.86
CA SER A 107 0.85 -30.15 9.48
C SER A 107 -0.27 -29.52 8.64
N GLU A 108 -1.49 -29.39 9.20
CA GLU A 108 -2.63 -28.76 8.55
C GLU A 108 -2.40 -27.27 8.33
N ASP A 109 -1.84 -26.55 9.31
CA ASP A 109 -1.49 -25.14 9.20
C ASP A 109 -0.45 -24.90 8.12
N LYS A 110 0.58 -25.74 8.04
CA LYS A 110 1.60 -25.67 7.01
C LYS A 110 1.04 -25.92 5.61
N SER A 111 0.14 -26.90 5.49
CA SER A 111 -0.55 -27.23 4.24
C SER A 111 -1.44 -26.06 3.77
N ARG A 112 -2.17 -25.45 4.69
CA ARG A 112 -3.02 -24.27 4.41
C ARG A 112 -2.20 -23.08 3.94
N PHE A 113 -1.11 -22.77 4.63
CA PHE A 113 -0.17 -21.71 4.23
C PHE A 113 0.32 -21.93 2.79
N ARG A 114 0.79 -23.13 2.48
CA ARG A 114 1.29 -23.47 1.15
C ARG A 114 0.20 -23.32 0.07
N LYS A 115 -1.02 -23.74 0.34
CA LYS A 115 -2.16 -23.58 -0.59
C LYS A 115 -2.47 -22.11 -0.87
N ILE A 116 -2.42 -21.25 0.16
CA ILE A 116 -2.66 -19.82 -0.01
C ILE A 116 -1.57 -19.20 -0.87
N VAL A 117 -0.31 -19.51 -0.61
CA VAL A 117 0.84 -19.03 -1.40
C VAL A 117 0.71 -19.47 -2.85
N GLU A 118 0.41 -20.73 -3.11
CA GLU A 118 0.21 -21.26 -4.46
C GLU A 118 -0.97 -20.60 -5.19
N GLN A 119 -2.06 -20.36 -4.48
CA GLN A 119 -3.22 -19.66 -5.01
C GLN A 119 -2.87 -18.22 -5.42
N TYR A 120 -2.21 -17.47 -4.55
CA TYR A 120 -1.83 -16.09 -4.85
C TYR A 120 -0.81 -16.03 -5.99
N HIS A 121 0.16 -16.92 -6.00
CA HIS A 121 1.10 -17.06 -7.11
C HIS A 121 0.39 -17.29 -8.44
N SER A 122 -0.53 -18.24 -8.48
CA SER A 122 -1.29 -18.60 -9.67
C SER A 122 -2.15 -17.43 -10.17
N GLU A 123 -2.88 -16.74 -9.27
CA GLU A 123 -3.72 -15.60 -9.63
C GLU A 123 -2.90 -14.45 -10.24
N LEU A 124 -1.75 -14.13 -9.65
CA LEU A 124 -0.86 -13.08 -10.19
C LEU A 124 -0.21 -13.52 -11.50
N SER A 125 0.26 -14.75 -11.57
CA SER A 125 0.87 -15.31 -12.77
C SER A 125 -0.10 -15.30 -13.95
N ASP A 126 -1.33 -15.74 -13.75
CA ASP A 126 -2.35 -15.76 -14.79
C ASP A 126 -2.75 -14.34 -15.24
N ALA A 127 -2.95 -13.44 -14.31
CA ALA A 127 -3.35 -12.07 -14.61
C ALA A 127 -2.24 -11.25 -15.29
N LEU A 128 -0.98 -11.51 -14.97
CA LEU A 128 0.19 -10.78 -15.47
C LEU A 128 0.94 -11.51 -16.59
N SER A 129 0.41 -12.63 -17.09
CA SER A 129 0.99 -13.40 -18.20
C SER A 129 0.92 -12.67 -19.54
N ILE A 130 -0.03 -11.76 -19.68
CA ILE A 130 -0.13 -10.87 -20.85
C ILE A 130 0.87 -9.74 -20.62
N GLN A 131 1.88 -9.68 -21.48
CA GLN A 131 2.99 -8.72 -21.46
C GLN A 131 2.72 -7.46 -20.63
N THR A 132 3.22 -7.47 -19.39
CA THR A 132 3.27 -6.26 -18.58
C THR A 132 4.72 -5.89 -18.35
N ASP A 133 5.04 -4.60 -18.47
CA ASP A 133 6.35 -4.07 -18.10
C ASP A 133 6.45 -3.78 -16.61
N MET A 134 5.37 -4.01 -15.90
CA MET A 134 5.27 -3.83 -14.46
C MET A 134 6.07 -4.92 -13.74
N LYS A 135 6.94 -4.51 -12.85
CA LYS A 135 7.76 -5.39 -12.02
C LYS A 135 7.11 -5.54 -10.66
N ILE A 136 6.62 -6.74 -10.36
CA ILE A 136 5.92 -7.01 -9.10
C ILE A 136 6.68 -8.05 -8.28
N GLU A 137 6.88 -7.76 -7.01
CA GLU A 137 7.35 -8.70 -6.01
C GLU A 137 6.40 -8.71 -4.83
N PHE A 138 5.91 -9.88 -4.45
CA PHE A 138 4.96 -10.08 -3.37
C PHE A 138 5.54 -11.04 -2.34
N ARG A 139 5.74 -10.56 -1.12
CA ARG A 139 6.30 -11.31 0.00
C ARG A 139 5.32 -11.43 1.15
N THR A 140 5.50 -12.47 1.95
CA THR A 140 4.85 -12.64 3.25
C THR A 140 5.86 -12.65 4.37
N VAL A 141 5.49 -12.07 5.51
CA VAL A 141 6.22 -12.28 6.76
C VAL A 141 5.99 -13.72 7.22
N VAL A 142 7.02 -14.40 7.68
CA VAL A 142 6.98 -15.79 8.15
C VAL A 142 7.63 -15.92 9.52
N GLY A 143 7.11 -16.83 10.35
CA GLY A 143 7.76 -17.28 11.57
C GLY A 143 7.68 -16.33 12.76
N MET A 144 6.90 -15.28 12.69
CA MET A 144 6.66 -14.39 13.83
C MET A 144 5.35 -14.74 14.54
N GLU A 145 5.40 -14.84 15.87
CA GLU A 145 4.19 -14.88 16.67
C GLU A 145 3.54 -13.50 16.66
N GLY A 146 2.26 -13.46 16.28
CA GLY A 146 1.54 -12.22 16.07
C GLY A 146 1.88 -11.54 14.75
N SER A 147 1.25 -10.42 14.50
CA SER A 147 1.53 -9.62 13.32
C SER A 147 2.81 -8.83 13.48
N ALA A 148 3.72 -8.90 12.51
CA ALA A 148 4.90 -8.05 12.45
C ALA A 148 4.52 -6.58 12.31
N PHE A 149 3.33 -6.32 11.78
CA PHE A 149 2.76 -4.99 11.59
C PHE A 149 1.23 -5.09 11.59
N HIS A 150 0.57 -4.01 11.99
CA HIS A 150 -0.91 -3.91 12.02
C HIS A 150 -1.44 -2.85 11.08
N ASP A 151 -0.63 -1.85 10.78
CA ASP A 151 -1.03 -0.76 9.92
C ASP A 151 -0.99 -1.14 8.44
N ARG A 152 -1.73 -0.42 7.64
CA ARG A 152 -1.83 -0.62 6.19
C ARG A 152 -1.40 0.65 5.50
N TYR A 153 -0.47 0.51 4.57
CA TYR A 153 0.15 1.65 3.89
C TYR A 153 0.18 1.48 2.38
N LEU A 154 -0.02 2.60 1.72
CA LEU A 154 0.39 2.80 0.33
C LEU A 154 1.58 3.75 0.35
N ILE A 155 2.72 3.33 -0.18
CA ILE A 155 3.94 4.12 -0.21
C ILE A 155 4.34 4.34 -1.66
N LEU A 156 4.60 5.60 -2.02
CA LEU A 156 5.09 5.99 -3.32
C LEU A 156 6.48 6.61 -3.16
N LYS A 157 7.45 6.04 -3.87
CA LYS A 157 8.82 6.56 -3.92
C LYS A 157 9.06 7.24 -5.25
N TYR A 158 9.46 8.50 -5.18
CA TYR A 158 9.78 9.33 -6.31
C TYR A 158 11.29 9.51 -6.43
N GLY A 159 11.77 10.00 -7.57
CA GLY A 159 13.16 10.35 -7.77
C GLY A 159 13.69 11.35 -6.73
N MET A 160 15.00 11.41 -6.55
CA MET A 160 15.69 12.30 -5.61
C MET A 160 15.32 12.06 -4.15
N ASN A 161 15.08 10.80 -3.76
CA ASN A 161 14.72 10.39 -2.39
C ASN A 161 13.45 11.03 -1.83
N LYS A 162 12.55 11.49 -2.69
CA LYS A 162 11.24 11.97 -2.29
C LYS A 162 10.29 10.79 -2.12
N SER A 163 9.47 10.82 -1.11
CA SER A 163 8.49 9.78 -0.84
C SER A 163 7.23 10.34 -0.21
N ARG A 164 6.12 9.66 -0.45
CA ARG A 164 4.86 9.89 0.23
C ARG A 164 4.32 8.55 0.72
N ALA A 165 3.66 8.56 1.84
CA ALA A 165 2.98 7.39 2.38
C ALA A 165 1.57 7.78 2.82
N TRP A 166 0.63 6.89 2.56
CA TRP A 166 -0.76 7.01 3.02
C TRP A 166 -1.07 5.87 3.97
N SER A 167 -1.70 6.20 5.09
CA SER A 167 -2.38 5.23 5.94
C SER A 167 -3.75 4.95 5.36
N LEU A 168 -4.11 3.68 5.20
CA LEU A 168 -5.38 3.28 4.61
C LEU A 168 -6.51 3.16 5.63
N GLY A 169 -6.17 3.09 6.92
CA GLY A 169 -7.13 3.01 8.02
C GLY A 169 -7.90 1.70 8.13
N ILE A 170 -7.83 0.86 7.11
CA ILE A 170 -8.50 -0.44 7.04
C ILE A 170 -7.74 -1.34 6.06
N SER A 171 -7.97 -2.65 6.11
CA SER A 171 -7.40 -3.58 5.13
C SER A 171 -7.91 -3.28 3.71
N VAL A 172 -7.05 -3.51 2.71
CA VAL A 172 -7.39 -3.29 1.29
C VAL A 172 -8.66 -4.04 0.87
N ASN A 173 -8.86 -5.26 1.38
CA ASN A 173 -10.06 -6.04 1.11
C ASN A 173 -11.37 -5.43 1.68
N SER A 174 -11.25 -4.44 2.54
CA SER A 174 -12.37 -3.80 3.24
C SER A 174 -12.53 -2.33 2.90
N LEU A 175 -11.78 -1.80 1.95
CA LEU A 175 -11.86 -0.41 1.50
C LEU A 175 -13.30 -0.02 1.17
N GLY A 176 -13.79 1.06 1.81
CA GLY A 176 -15.14 1.59 1.59
C GLY A 176 -16.30 0.74 2.10
N LYS A 177 -16.04 -0.33 2.87
CA LYS A 177 -17.08 -1.20 3.45
C LYS A 177 -17.55 -0.75 4.81
N SER A 178 -16.77 0.07 5.50
CA SER A 178 -17.10 0.71 6.76
C SER A 178 -16.42 2.06 6.85
N HIS A 179 -16.70 2.84 7.91
CA HIS A 179 -16.00 4.11 8.08
C HIS A 179 -14.50 3.91 8.25
N HIS A 180 -13.72 4.57 7.41
CA HIS A 180 -12.27 4.66 7.54
C HIS A 180 -11.75 5.92 6.85
N ILE A 181 -10.49 6.22 7.12
CA ILE A 181 -9.81 7.39 6.57
C ILE A 181 -8.58 6.91 5.81
N ILE A 182 -8.42 7.38 4.58
CA ILE A 182 -7.17 7.32 3.84
C ILE A 182 -6.51 8.69 3.98
N GLN A 183 -5.35 8.75 4.60
CA GLN A 183 -4.68 10.02 4.87
C GLN A 183 -3.17 9.91 4.68
N ILE A 184 -2.58 11.01 4.22
CA ILE A 184 -1.14 11.12 4.09
C ILE A 184 -0.46 11.05 5.45
N VAL A 185 0.67 10.36 5.51
CA VAL A 185 1.51 10.28 6.71
C VAL A 185 2.44 11.49 6.75
N GLN A 186 2.51 12.16 7.89
CA GLN A 186 3.33 13.36 8.05
C GLN A 186 4.84 13.07 7.99
N SER A 187 5.27 11.92 8.49
CA SER A 187 6.67 11.48 8.47
C SER A 187 6.83 10.17 7.69
N PRO A 188 6.80 10.21 6.36
CA PRO A 188 6.84 8.99 5.54
C PRO A 188 8.12 8.17 5.75
N MET A 189 9.25 8.80 6.05
CA MET A 189 10.52 8.08 6.25
C MET A 189 10.49 7.15 7.46
N ASP A 190 9.79 7.49 8.53
CA ASP A 190 9.64 6.62 9.71
C ASP A 190 8.90 5.33 9.34
N VAL A 191 7.86 5.44 8.51
CA VAL A 191 7.12 4.28 7.98
C VAL A 191 8.00 3.46 7.04
N ILE A 192 8.68 4.11 6.10
CA ILE A 192 9.52 3.46 5.09
C ILE A 192 10.66 2.68 5.71
N GLU A 193 11.35 3.23 6.69
CA GLU A 193 12.45 2.55 7.40
C GLU A 193 11.97 1.29 8.10
N THR A 194 10.83 1.35 8.78
CA THR A 194 10.24 0.19 9.44
C THR A 194 9.84 -0.89 8.44
N ILE A 195 9.17 -0.51 7.37
CA ILE A 195 8.72 -1.44 6.33
C ILE A 195 9.91 -2.03 5.58
N ASN A 196 10.94 -1.27 5.27
CA ASN A 196 12.17 -1.79 4.67
C ASN A 196 12.83 -2.86 5.55
N THR A 197 12.88 -2.65 6.87
CA THR A 197 13.43 -3.63 7.81
C THR A 197 12.64 -4.94 7.77
N ILE A 198 11.31 -4.87 7.78
CA ILE A 198 10.44 -6.05 7.69
C ILE A 198 10.62 -6.74 6.34
N TRP A 199 10.72 -5.99 5.26
CA TRP A 199 10.94 -6.51 3.91
C TRP A 199 12.25 -7.28 3.79
N GLU A 200 13.34 -6.75 4.30
CA GLU A 200 14.65 -7.40 4.30
C GLU A 200 14.68 -8.65 5.16
N GLN A 201 13.95 -8.68 6.26
CA GLN A 201 13.77 -9.88 7.07
C GLN A 201 12.94 -10.96 6.37
N SER A 202 12.15 -10.58 5.37
CA SER A 202 11.29 -11.47 4.57
C SER A 202 11.97 -11.88 3.26
N CYS A 203 13.25 -12.23 3.31
CA CYS A 203 14.09 -12.53 2.14
C CYS A 203 14.24 -14.02 1.80
N GLY A 204 13.80 -14.93 2.67
CA GLY A 204 13.86 -16.38 2.43
C GLY A 204 12.90 -16.84 1.33
N LYS A 205 13.15 -18.01 0.74
CA LYS A 205 12.29 -18.59 -0.29
C LYS A 205 10.84 -18.80 0.19
N GLU A 206 10.67 -19.13 1.46
CA GLU A 206 9.36 -19.30 2.09
C GLU A 206 8.58 -17.99 2.21
N CYS A 207 9.25 -16.85 2.14
CA CYS A 207 8.62 -15.53 2.18
C CYS A 207 8.13 -15.05 0.81
N LEU A 208 8.65 -15.60 -0.28
CA LEU A 208 8.31 -15.18 -1.63
C LEU A 208 7.00 -15.84 -2.08
N ILE A 209 5.99 -15.02 -2.37
CA ILE A 209 4.72 -15.47 -2.95
C ILE A 209 4.79 -15.41 -4.47
N TYR A 210 5.25 -14.29 -5.01
CA TYR A 210 5.32 -14.03 -6.45
C TYR A 210 6.40 -13.02 -6.79
N SER A 211 7.08 -13.23 -7.91
CA SER A 211 7.96 -12.25 -8.54
C SER A 211 7.98 -12.48 -10.04
N ASN A 212 7.88 -11.40 -10.82
CA ASN A 212 8.11 -11.41 -12.26
C ASN A 212 9.38 -10.64 -12.64
N ILE A 213 10.23 -10.37 -11.65
CA ILE A 213 11.52 -9.72 -11.89
C ILE A 213 12.50 -10.83 -12.31
N ASP A 214 13.11 -10.66 -13.49
CA ASP A 214 14.16 -11.56 -13.96
C ASP A 214 15.40 -11.44 -13.05
N GLU A 215 15.96 -12.58 -12.62
CA GLU A 215 17.19 -12.64 -11.87
C GLU A 215 18.42 -12.24 -12.74
#